data_71263ae7e4137bc58e59c445900904d4
#
_entry.id   71263ae7e4137bc58e59c445900904d4
#
_cell.length_a   1.000
_cell.length_b   1.000
_cell.length_c   1.000
_cell.angle_alpha   90.00
_cell.angle_beta   90.00
_cell.angle_gamma   90.00
#
_symmetry.space_group_name_H-M   'P 1'
#
loop_
_entity.id
_entity.type
_entity.pdbx_description
1 polymer ?
#
loop_
_entity_poly.entity_id
_entity_poly.type
_entity_poly.pdbx_seq_one_letter_code
_entity_poly.pdbx_strand_id
1 'polypeptide(L)'
;VPQQTTEIRTASFADLNARTFHDLLKLRIDVFVVEQNCPYPELDGRDVEPGTRHLWLTDGGAPLAYLRILADPDGARIGRVVVAPTARGGGHAGRLMTAALEVVGNRPCVLEAQSHLVPFYRRHGFAVSGPDYVEDGIPHTPMSRPAPTTSAIDV
;
A
#
# COMPACT_ATOMS: atom_id res chain seq x y z
N VAL A 1 31.15 7.20 -1.11
CA VAL A 1 29.93 7.86 -0.70
C VAL A 1 29.10 6.87 0.09
N PRO A 2 28.75 7.15 1.34
CA PRO A 2 27.91 6.23 2.10
C PRO A 2 26.56 6.08 1.42
N GLN A 3 26.13 4.86 1.28
CA GLN A 3 24.79 4.59 0.79
C GLN A 3 23.78 5.08 1.83
N GLN A 4 22.80 5.84 1.37
CA GLN A 4 21.72 6.25 2.24
C GLN A 4 20.93 5.01 2.65
N THR A 5 20.82 4.83 3.97
CA THR A 5 20.05 3.72 4.52
C THR A 5 18.58 4.09 4.50
N THR A 6 17.77 3.27 3.85
CA THR A 6 16.32 3.42 3.89
C THR A 6 15.76 2.56 5.02
N GLU A 7 14.69 3.05 5.64
CA GLU A 7 13.97 2.31 6.66
C GLU A 7 12.48 2.34 6.38
N ILE A 8 11.78 1.31 6.86
CA ILE A 8 10.33 1.21 6.75
C ILE A 8 9.74 1.55 8.11
N ARG A 9 8.77 2.46 8.13
CA ARG A 9 8.06 2.87 9.34
C ARG A 9 6.61 2.50 9.23
N THR A 10 6.00 2.20 10.37
CA THR A 10 4.59 1.81 10.47
C THR A 10 3.95 2.58 11.61
N ALA A 11 2.77 3.13 11.37
CA ALA A 11 2.04 3.86 12.41
C ALA A 11 0.54 3.86 12.15
N SER A 12 -0.23 3.95 13.23
CA SER A 12 -1.65 4.33 13.15
C SER A 12 -1.74 5.85 13.02
N PHE A 13 -2.91 6.36 12.67
CA PHE A 13 -3.10 7.81 12.60
C PHE A 13 -2.79 8.48 13.94
N ALA A 14 -3.20 7.86 15.05
CA ALA A 14 -2.97 8.42 16.38
C ALA A 14 -1.47 8.56 16.70
N ASP A 15 -0.63 7.74 16.12
CA ASP A 15 0.82 7.75 16.36
C ASP A 15 1.59 8.63 15.36
N LEU A 16 0.91 9.12 14.32
CA LEU A 16 1.55 10.00 13.34
C LEU A 16 1.54 11.44 13.84
N ASN A 17 2.65 12.14 13.66
CA ASN A 17 2.62 13.58 13.87
C ASN A 17 2.07 14.27 12.61
N ALA A 18 1.65 15.51 12.79
CA ALA A 18 1.01 16.28 11.71
C ALA A 18 1.94 16.45 10.50
N ARG A 19 3.22 16.69 10.75
CA ARG A 19 4.19 16.91 9.68
C ARG A 19 4.37 15.65 8.81
N THR A 20 4.54 14.52 9.45
CA THR A 20 4.68 13.25 8.73
C THR A 20 3.42 12.94 7.93
N PHE A 21 2.24 13.11 8.54
CA PHE A 21 0.99 12.86 7.82
C PHE A 21 0.84 13.79 6.62
N HIS A 22 1.18 15.06 6.79
CA HIS A 22 1.19 16.02 5.67
C HIS A 22 2.08 15.52 4.53
N ASP A 23 3.29 15.05 4.84
CA ASP A 23 4.24 14.61 3.82
C ASP A 23 3.77 13.35 3.11
N LEU A 24 3.12 12.42 3.83
CA LEU A 24 2.51 11.23 3.23
C LEU A 24 1.37 11.60 2.29
N LEU A 25 0.50 12.52 2.71
CA LEU A 25 -0.59 12.99 1.86
C LEU A 25 -0.07 13.71 0.62
N LYS A 26 0.99 14.50 0.78
CA LYS A 26 1.59 15.19 -0.36
C LYS A 26 2.06 14.19 -1.42
N LEU A 27 2.74 13.13 -1.00
CA LEU A 27 3.18 12.09 -1.93
C LEU A 27 1.99 11.45 -2.65
N ARG A 28 0.93 11.11 -1.92
CA ARG A 28 -0.26 10.49 -2.49
C ARG A 28 -0.93 11.40 -3.51
N ILE A 29 -1.13 12.66 -3.16
CA ILE A 29 -1.81 13.62 -4.04
C ILE A 29 -0.95 13.93 -5.26
N ASP A 30 0.35 14.12 -5.07
CA ASP A 30 1.26 14.42 -6.19
C ASP A 30 1.23 13.34 -7.26
N VAL A 31 1.08 12.08 -6.89
CA VAL A 31 1.06 10.96 -7.83
C VAL A 31 -0.35 10.64 -8.30
N PHE A 32 -1.26 10.35 -7.37
CA PHE A 32 -2.59 9.84 -7.76
C PHE A 32 -3.47 10.90 -8.39
N VAL A 33 -3.35 12.14 -7.97
CA VAL A 33 -4.19 13.22 -8.49
C VAL A 33 -3.46 14.01 -9.57
N VAL A 34 -2.26 14.49 -9.27
CA VAL A 34 -1.54 15.40 -10.17
C VAL A 34 -0.89 14.65 -11.32
N GLU A 35 0.00 13.69 -11.02
CA GLU A 35 0.72 12.97 -12.08
C GLU A 35 -0.24 12.15 -12.95
N GLN A 36 -1.19 11.44 -12.35
CA GLN A 36 -2.14 10.62 -13.09
C GLN A 36 -3.27 11.45 -13.72
N ASN A 37 -3.29 12.74 -13.46
CA ASN A 37 -4.31 13.66 -13.99
C ASN A 37 -5.71 13.13 -13.69
N CYS A 38 -5.96 12.77 -12.44
CA CYS A 38 -7.19 12.11 -12.01
C CYS A 38 -7.79 12.85 -10.82
N PRO A 39 -8.68 13.83 -11.05
CA PRO A 39 -9.33 14.52 -9.93
C PRO A 39 -10.37 13.60 -9.28
N TYR A 40 -10.06 13.15 -8.09
CA TYR A 40 -10.95 12.32 -7.28
C TYR A 40 -10.69 12.61 -5.79
N PRO A 41 -11.63 12.24 -4.91
CA PRO A 41 -11.44 12.50 -3.48
C PRO A 41 -10.41 11.51 -2.88
N GLU A 42 -9.16 11.95 -2.83
CA GLU A 42 -8.07 11.13 -2.28
C GLU A 42 -8.27 10.82 -0.80
N LEU A 43 -8.77 11.79 -0.03
CA LEU A 43 -9.09 11.58 1.38
C LEU A 43 -10.51 11.02 1.49
N ASP A 44 -10.61 9.79 1.93
CA ASP A 44 -11.86 9.04 2.01
C ASP A 44 -12.34 8.80 3.44
N GLY A 45 -11.64 9.40 4.42
CA GLY A 45 -11.99 9.25 5.84
C GLY A 45 -11.40 8.01 6.48
N ARG A 46 -10.81 7.10 5.71
CA ARG A 46 -10.34 5.83 6.26
C ARG A 46 -8.93 5.92 6.84
N ASP A 47 -8.19 7.00 6.54
CA ASP A 47 -6.85 7.19 7.08
C ASP A 47 -6.83 7.34 8.59
N VAL A 48 -7.92 7.86 9.16
CA VAL A 48 -8.01 8.15 10.60
C VAL A 48 -8.67 7.01 11.39
N GLU A 49 -9.10 5.95 10.75
CA GLU A 49 -9.69 4.79 11.43
C GLU A 49 -8.66 4.13 12.34
N PRO A 50 -9.05 3.70 13.55
CA PRO A 50 -8.08 3.13 14.51
C PRO A 50 -7.35 1.90 14.01
N GLY A 51 -7.98 1.09 13.16
CA GLY A 51 -7.38 -0.11 12.61
C GLY A 51 -6.48 0.11 11.40
N THR A 52 -6.49 1.31 10.83
CA THR A 52 -5.67 1.60 9.66
C THR A 52 -4.20 1.70 10.04
N ARG A 53 -3.33 1.09 9.25
CA ARG A 53 -1.88 1.20 9.42
C ARG A 53 -1.28 1.85 8.19
N HIS A 54 -0.46 2.86 8.43
CA HIS A 54 0.30 3.56 7.40
C HIS A 54 1.71 3.01 7.40
N LEU A 55 2.19 2.59 6.23
CA LEU A 55 3.57 2.14 6.07
C LEU A 55 4.26 3.02 5.04
N TRP A 56 5.46 3.46 5.34
CA TRP A 56 6.23 4.24 4.39
C TRP A 56 7.71 3.94 4.51
N LEU A 57 8.40 4.17 3.42
CA LEU A 57 9.83 3.97 3.32
C LEU A 57 10.47 5.35 3.20
N THR A 58 11.47 5.60 4.03
CA THR A 58 12.16 6.88 4.06
C THR A 58 13.67 6.69 4.19
N ASP A 59 14.41 7.65 3.71
CA ASP A 59 15.86 7.73 3.89
C ASP A 59 16.25 8.80 4.93
N GLY A 60 15.26 9.28 5.68
CA GLY A 60 15.43 10.38 6.64
C GLY A 60 14.85 11.69 6.16
N GLY A 61 14.52 11.79 4.88
CA GLY A 61 13.88 12.96 4.28
C GLY A 61 12.41 12.70 4.00
N ALA A 62 11.95 13.21 2.85
CA ALA A 62 10.59 12.99 2.42
C ALA A 62 10.33 11.50 2.16
N PRO A 63 9.08 11.02 2.30
CA PRO A 63 8.79 9.61 2.03
C PRO A 63 9.06 9.25 0.58
N LEU A 64 9.70 8.10 0.38
CA LEU A 64 10.05 7.59 -0.95
C LEU A 64 8.96 6.69 -1.49
N ALA A 65 8.22 6.02 -0.61
CA ALA A 65 7.15 5.11 -0.98
C ALA A 65 6.18 4.98 0.18
N TYR A 66 4.93 4.59 -0.12
CA TYR A 66 3.88 4.52 0.89
C TYR A 66 2.85 3.47 0.49
N LEU A 67 2.21 2.90 1.48
CA LEU A 67 0.93 2.20 1.34
C LEU A 67 0.16 2.27 2.63
N ARG A 68 -1.13 1.97 2.57
CA ARG A 68 -1.94 1.83 3.78
C ARG A 68 -2.59 0.45 3.82
N ILE A 69 -2.84 -0.02 5.04
CA ILE A 69 -3.57 -1.24 5.29
C ILE A 69 -4.83 -0.87 6.07
N LEU A 70 -5.98 -1.14 5.47
CA LEU A 70 -7.27 -0.94 6.11
C LEU A 70 -7.70 -2.23 6.79
N ALA A 71 -8.39 -2.11 7.94
CA ALA A 71 -8.95 -3.25 8.64
C ALA A 71 -10.44 -3.31 8.33
N ASP A 72 -10.85 -4.32 7.56
CA ASP A 72 -12.25 -4.61 7.25
C ASP A 72 -12.72 -5.79 8.10
N PRO A 73 -14.04 -5.98 8.28
CA PRO A 73 -14.54 -7.07 9.13
C PRO A 73 -14.06 -8.46 8.71
N ASP A 74 -13.82 -8.67 7.41
CA ASP A 74 -13.44 -9.97 6.87
C ASP A 74 -11.98 -10.06 6.46
N GLY A 75 -11.17 -9.06 6.77
CA GLY A 75 -9.74 -9.12 6.47
C GLY A 75 -9.10 -7.76 6.31
N ALA A 76 -7.91 -7.76 5.75
CA ALA A 76 -7.15 -6.55 5.50
C ALA A 76 -7.30 -6.10 4.03
N ARG A 77 -7.18 -4.80 3.81
CA ARG A 77 -7.18 -4.23 2.45
C ARG A 77 -5.98 -3.33 2.30
N ILE A 78 -5.12 -3.65 1.36
CA ILE A 78 -3.97 -2.80 1.02
C ILE A 78 -4.38 -1.83 -0.09
N GLY A 79 -4.01 -0.58 0.07
CA GLY A 79 -4.30 0.44 -0.94
C GLY A 79 -3.34 1.60 -0.89
N ARG A 80 -3.53 2.52 -1.83
CA ARG A 80 -2.70 3.72 -1.96
C ARG A 80 -1.21 3.40 -2.07
N VAL A 81 -0.86 2.31 -2.76
CA VAL A 81 0.53 1.93 -2.98
C VAL A 81 1.15 2.92 -3.97
N VAL A 82 2.20 3.58 -3.55
CA VAL A 82 2.80 4.66 -4.35
C VAL A 82 4.30 4.72 -4.11
N VAL A 83 5.05 5.07 -5.18
CA VAL A 83 6.48 5.36 -5.10
C VAL A 83 6.69 6.76 -5.67
N ALA A 84 7.45 7.59 -4.96
CA ALA A 84 7.79 8.92 -5.44
C ALA A 84 8.47 8.82 -6.83
N PRO A 85 8.13 9.72 -7.77
CA PRO A 85 8.69 9.61 -9.13
C PRO A 85 10.21 9.51 -9.17
N THR A 86 10.89 10.23 -8.29
CA THR A 86 12.37 10.24 -8.23
C THR A 86 12.96 8.98 -7.61
N ALA A 87 12.13 8.12 -7.01
CA ALA A 87 12.58 6.91 -6.31
C ALA A 87 12.17 5.62 -7.02
N ARG A 88 11.57 5.71 -8.20
CA ARG A 88 11.11 4.55 -8.96
C ARG A 88 12.29 3.74 -9.50
N GLY A 89 12.08 2.43 -9.64
CA GLY A 89 13.10 1.52 -10.16
C GLY A 89 14.01 0.96 -9.09
N GLY A 90 13.83 1.35 -7.82
CA GLY A 90 14.68 0.88 -6.73
C GLY A 90 14.14 -0.29 -5.92
N GLY A 91 13.00 -0.86 -6.32
CA GLY A 91 12.41 -1.98 -5.59
C GLY A 91 11.67 -1.60 -4.31
N HIS A 92 11.39 -0.32 -4.11
CA HIS A 92 10.79 0.16 -2.86
C HIS A 92 9.38 -0.38 -2.63
N ALA A 93 8.56 -0.43 -3.68
CA ALA A 93 7.20 -0.96 -3.55
C ALA A 93 7.22 -2.43 -3.11
N GLY A 94 8.13 -3.23 -3.65
CA GLY A 94 8.26 -4.64 -3.26
C GLY A 94 8.66 -4.80 -1.80
N ARG A 95 9.58 -3.97 -1.33
CA ARG A 95 9.99 -3.99 0.09
C ARG A 95 8.83 -3.61 1.00
N LEU A 96 8.06 -2.57 0.63
CA LEU A 96 6.88 -2.19 1.39
C LEU A 96 5.83 -3.29 1.41
N MET A 97 5.58 -3.95 0.28
CA MET A 97 4.61 -5.03 0.22
C MET A 97 5.01 -6.19 1.13
N THR A 98 6.29 -6.56 1.14
CA THR A 98 6.78 -7.60 2.04
C THR A 98 6.52 -7.22 3.50
N ALA A 99 6.84 -5.99 3.88
CA ALA A 99 6.58 -5.51 5.25
C ALA A 99 5.08 -5.45 5.55
N ALA A 100 4.28 -5.02 4.59
CA ALA A 100 2.83 -4.93 4.76
C ALA A 100 2.22 -6.31 5.03
N LEU A 101 2.67 -7.34 4.33
CA LEU A 101 2.14 -8.68 4.53
C LEU A 101 2.51 -9.25 5.90
N GLU A 102 3.62 -8.85 6.48
CA GLU A 102 3.93 -9.18 7.87
C GLU A 102 2.94 -8.52 8.82
N VAL A 103 2.59 -7.25 8.59
CA VAL A 103 1.59 -6.55 9.40
C VAL A 103 0.20 -7.18 9.24
N VAL A 104 -0.17 -7.55 8.01
CA VAL A 104 -1.43 -8.26 7.74
C VAL A 104 -1.49 -9.58 8.51
N GLY A 105 -0.38 -10.29 8.57
CA GLY A 105 -0.29 -11.55 9.31
C GLY A 105 -1.18 -12.62 8.72
N ASN A 106 -1.99 -13.23 9.58
CA ASN A 106 -2.83 -14.37 9.20
C ASN A 106 -4.18 -13.99 8.61
N ARG A 107 -4.43 -12.69 8.40
CA ARG A 107 -5.69 -12.25 7.82
C ARG A 107 -5.69 -12.46 6.31
N PRO A 108 -6.86 -12.79 5.72
CA PRO A 108 -6.98 -12.66 4.27
C PRO A 108 -6.81 -11.20 3.87
N CYS A 109 -6.32 -10.96 2.66
CA CYS A 109 -6.00 -9.62 2.21
C CYS A 109 -6.50 -9.41 0.79
N VAL A 110 -7.09 -8.25 0.53
CA VAL A 110 -7.57 -7.88 -0.80
C VAL A 110 -6.97 -6.55 -1.21
N LEU A 111 -6.96 -6.31 -2.51
CA LEU A 111 -6.56 -5.02 -3.06
C LEU A 111 -7.18 -4.84 -4.45
N GLU A 112 -7.21 -3.59 -4.89
CA GLU A 112 -7.64 -3.22 -6.23
C GLU A 112 -6.41 -2.72 -6.98
N ALA A 113 -5.85 -3.57 -7.83
CA ALA A 113 -4.63 -3.26 -8.57
C ALA A 113 -4.95 -2.44 -9.80
N GLN A 114 -4.16 -1.41 -10.09
CA GLN A 114 -4.16 -0.89 -11.46
C GLN A 114 -3.73 -2.04 -12.37
N SER A 115 -4.46 -2.28 -13.45
CA SER A 115 -4.38 -3.55 -14.19
C SER A 115 -2.97 -3.87 -14.73
N HIS A 116 -2.20 -2.84 -15.08
CA HIS A 116 -0.83 -3.07 -15.56
C HIS A 116 0.12 -3.55 -14.46
N LEU A 117 -0.28 -3.48 -13.18
CA LEU A 117 0.54 -3.91 -12.05
C LEU A 117 0.17 -5.29 -11.52
N VAL A 118 -0.76 -5.99 -12.16
CA VAL A 118 -1.15 -7.35 -11.76
C VAL A 118 0.06 -8.27 -11.60
N PRO A 119 1.03 -8.30 -12.52
CA PRO A 119 2.21 -9.18 -12.34
C PRO A 119 3.00 -8.87 -11.08
N PHE A 120 3.10 -7.58 -10.71
CA PHE A 120 3.77 -7.18 -9.48
C PHE A 120 3.10 -7.78 -8.25
N TYR A 121 1.78 -7.68 -8.17
CA TYR A 121 1.04 -8.20 -7.01
C TYR A 121 0.99 -9.73 -7.00
N ARG A 122 1.00 -10.37 -8.18
CA ARG A 122 1.10 -11.83 -8.23
C ARG A 122 2.38 -12.34 -7.57
N ARG A 123 3.47 -11.62 -7.71
CA ARG A 123 4.73 -12.00 -7.06
C ARG A 123 4.67 -11.94 -5.54
N HIS A 124 3.66 -11.24 -5.00
CA HIS A 124 3.41 -11.16 -3.56
C HIS A 124 2.29 -12.07 -3.08
N GLY A 125 1.89 -13.03 -3.91
CA GLY A 125 0.91 -14.05 -3.53
C GLY A 125 -0.53 -13.69 -3.79
N PHE A 126 -0.80 -12.60 -4.49
CA PHE A 126 -2.16 -12.21 -4.85
C PHE A 126 -2.58 -12.86 -6.16
N ALA A 127 -3.85 -13.21 -6.26
CA ALA A 127 -4.46 -13.74 -7.48
C ALA A 127 -5.65 -12.88 -7.87
N VAL A 128 -5.93 -12.82 -9.17
CA VAL A 128 -7.11 -12.10 -9.66
C VAL A 128 -8.36 -12.73 -9.07
N SER A 129 -9.24 -11.91 -8.50
CA SER A 129 -10.44 -12.37 -7.79
C SER A 129 -11.74 -11.89 -8.40
N GLY A 130 -11.70 -11.15 -9.50
CA GLY A 130 -12.90 -10.66 -10.18
C GLY A 130 -12.56 -10.02 -11.51
N PRO A 131 -13.58 -9.58 -12.25
CA PRO A 131 -13.38 -8.96 -13.56
C PRO A 131 -12.74 -7.58 -13.43
N ASP A 132 -11.99 -7.18 -14.45
CA ASP A 132 -11.46 -5.84 -14.56
C ASP A 132 -12.60 -4.82 -14.66
N TYR A 133 -12.34 -3.63 -14.16
CA TYR A 133 -13.28 -2.51 -14.24
C TYR A 133 -12.49 -1.21 -14.39
N VAL A 134 -13.17 -0.14 -14.78
CA VAL A 134 -12.55 1.16 -14.92
C VAL A 134 -13.07 2.06 -13.80
N GLU A 135 -12.15 2.68 -13.06
CA GLU A 135 -12.48 3.64 -12.02
C GLU A 135 -11.65 4.90 -12.25
N ASP A 136 -12.33 6.04 -12.33
CA ASP A 136 -11.68 7.33 -12.60
C ASP A 136 -10.80 7.28 -13.87
N GLY A 137 -11.27 6.55 -14.90
CA GLY A 137 -10.56 6.43 -16.16
C GLY A 137 -9.39 5.46 -16.15
N ILE A 138 -9.12 4.78 -15.04
CA ILE A 138 -7.97 3.88 -14.90
C ILE A 138 -8.48 2.44 -14.78
N PRO A 139 -7.98 1.51 -15.62
CA PRO A 139 -8.34 0.10 -15.48
C PRO A 139 -7.81 -0.49 -14.18
N HIS A 140 -8.69 -1.21 -13.46
CA HIS A 140 -8.37 -1.88 -12.21
C HIS A 140 -8.74 -3.36 -12.26
N THR A 141 -8.02 -4.16 -11.49
CA THR A 141 -8.22 -5.59 -11.36
C THR A 141 -8.31 -5.94 -9.88
N PRO A 142 -9.44 -6.50 -9.41
CA PRO A 142 -9.51 -6.94 -8.01
C PRO A 142 -8.63 -8.17 -7.81
N MET A 143 -7.91 -8.18 -6.70
CA MET A 143 -7.00 -9.27 -6.35
C MET A 143 -7.16 -9.65 -4.89
N SER A 144 -6.90 -10.90 -4.56
CA SER A 144 -6.97 -11.39 -3.20
C SER A 144 -5.83 -12.35 -2.89
N ARG A 145 -5.49 -12.40 -1.60
CA ARG A 145 -4.52 -13.33 -1.05
C ARG A 145 -5.18 -13.97 0.16
N PRO A 146 -5.37 -15.31 0.16
CA PRO A 146 -6.03 -15.98 1.28
C PRO A 146 -5.15 -15.95 2.53
N ALA A 147 -5.79 -16.15 3.68
CA ALA A 147 -5.05 -16.35 4.90
C ALA A 147 -4.09 -17.53 4.72
N PRO A 148 -2.85 -17.43 5.25
CA PRO A 148 -1.94 -18.57 5.17
C PRO A 148 -2.57 -19.80 5.83
N THR A 149 -2.52 -20.94 5.13
CA THR A 149 -2.95 -22.19 5.72
C THR A 149 -1.93 -22.60 6.75
N THR A 150 -2.33 -22.64 8.00
CA THR A 150 -1.54 -23.28 9.01
C THR A 150 -1.52 -24.76 8.66
N SER A 151 -0.37 -25.28 8.32
CA SER A 151 -0.19 -26.69 8.16
C SER A 151 -0.45 -27.34 9.50
N ALA A 152 -1.53 -27.97 9.58
CA ALA A 152 -1.85 -28.50 10.84
C ALA A 152 -1.14 -29.75 11.07
N ILE A 153 -0.37 -29.84 10.89
CA ILE A 153 0.08 -30.69 11.20
C ILE A 153 0.45 -31.12 11.92
N ASP A 154 0.51 -30.87 11.93
CA ASP A 154 0.87 -30.98 12.52
C ASP A 154 0.66 -31.50 13.57
N VAL A 155 0.41 -31.92 13.71
CA VAL A 155 0.27 -32.45 14.75
C VAL A 155 0.58 -33.52 15.07
#